data_7a107479edafbe2d07010dc1f992df60
#
_entry.id   7a107479edafbe2d07010dc1f992df60
#
_cell.length_a   1.000
_cell.length_b   1.000
_cell.length_c   1.000
_cell.angle_alpha   90.00
_cell.angle_beta   90.00
_cell.angle_gamma   90.00
#
_symmetry.space_group_name_H-M   'P 1'
#
loop_
_entity.id
_entity.type
_entity.pdbx_description
1 polymer ?
#
loop_
_entity_poly.entity_id
_entity_poly.type
_entity_poly.pdbx_seq_one_letter_code
_entity_poly.pdbx_strand_id
1 'polypeptide(L)' 'MSDLKRAYNFNPGPGALPLEVLQQAQAELLDFKGTGMSVMEISHRSKEFEAVIQTAEADLRELLGIPANYKIMFLQGG' A
#
# COMPACT_ATOMS: atom_id res chain seq x y z
N MET A 1 -2.93 -20.89 5.52
CA MET A 1 -2.82 -20.11 6.78
C MET A 1 -4.19 -19.77 7.35
N SER A 2 -5.13 -20.69 7.17
CA SER A 2 -6.49 -20.49 7.62
C SER A 2 -6.63 -20.42 9.15
N ASP A 3 -5.67 -21.00 9.87
CA ASP A 3 -5.68 -21.01 11.34
C ASP A 3 -4.88 -19.89 11.96
N LEU A 4 -4.46 -18.91 11.16
CA LEU A 4 -3.77 -17.74 11.69
C LEU A 4 -4.75 -16.89 12.49
N LYS A 5 -4.47 -16.76 13.79
CA LYS A 5 -5.27 -15.90 14.68
C LYS A 5 -4.66 -14.51 14.67
N ARG A 6 -5.48 -13.52 14.35
CA ARG A 6 -5.03 -12.15 14.28
C ARG A 6 -5.72 -11.30 15.34
N ALA A 7 -4.96 -10.40 15.95
CA ALA A 7 -5.48 -9.49 16.96
C ALA A 7 -6.30 -8.37 16.34
N TYR A 8 -7.26 -7.86 17.11
CA TYR A 8 -7.95 -6.63 16.77
C TYR A 8 -7.05 -5.47 17.20
N ASN A 9 -6.36 -4.87 16.25
CA ASN A 9 -5.36 -3.85 16.52
C ASN A 9 -5.83 -2.51 15.96
N PHE A 10 -6.11 -1.57 16.85
CA PHE A 10 -6.60 -0.24 16.51
C PHE A 10 -5.60 0.84 16.91
N ASN A 11 -4.31 0.50 16.98
CA ASN A 11 -3.28 1.49 17.29
C ASN A 11 -3.23 2.57 16.23
N PRO A 12 -2.95 3.83 16.62
CA PRO A 12 -2.75 4.88 15.62
C PRO A 12 -1.44 4.62 14.86
N GLY A 13 -1.53 4.71 13.56
CA GLY A 13 -0.40 4.39 12.68
C GLY A 13 -0.23 2.90 12.46
N PRO A 14 0.29 2.14 13.44
CA PRO A 14 0.54 0.70 13.25
C PRO A 14 -0.68 -0.17 13.52
N GLY A 15 -1.81 0.17 12.93
CA GLY A 15 -3.04 -0.60 13.07
C GLY A 15 -3.04 -1.88 12.24
N ALA A 16 -4.07 -2.68 12.40
CA ALA A 16 -4.24 -3.92 11.65
C ALA A 16 -4.43 -3.63 10.16
N LEU A 17 -3.83 -4.48 9.33
CA LEU A 17 -3.99 -4.45 7.89
C LEU A 17 -4.70 -5.72 7.43
N PRO A 18 -5.41 -5.69 6.29
CA PRO A 18 -5.98 -6.92 5.74
C PRO A 18 -4.90 -7.97 5.49
N LEU A 19 -5.26 -9.23 5.75
CA LEU A 19 -4.29 -10.33 5.61
C LEU A 19 -3.76 -10.43 4.18
N GLU A 20 -4.62 -10.22 3.19
CA GLU A 20 -4.23 -10.29 1.79
C GLU A 20 -3.17 -9.26 1.44
N VAL A 21 -3.25 -8.07 2.04
CA VAL A 21 -2.26 -7.01 1.85
C VAL A 21 -0.92 -7.42 2.44
N LEU A 22 -0.94 -8.01 3.64
CA LEU A 22 0.28 -8.49 4.28
C LEU A 22 0.92 -9.63 3.50
N GLN A 23 0.10 -10.53 2.95
CA GLN A 23 0.60 -11.62 2.13
C GLN A 23 1.27 -11.12 0.85
N GLN A 24 0.68 -10.13 0.21
CA GLN A 24 1.28 -9.51 -0.96
C GLN A 24 2.57 -8.79 -0.61
N ALA A 25 2.59 -8.06 0.50
CA ALA A 25 3.80 -7.39 0.97
C ALA A 25 4.90 -8.40 1.25
N GLN A 26 4.57 -9.55 1.84
CA GLN A 26 5.52 -10.61 2.10
C GLN A 26 6.10 -11.16 0.80
N ALA A 27 5.26 -11.37 -0.20
CA ALA A 27 5.70 -11.90 -1.49
C ALA A 27 6.62 -10.93 -2.23
N GLU A 28 6.42 -9.63 -2.05
CA GLU A 28 7.17 -8.58 -2.75
C GLU A 28 8.29 -7.99 -1.91
N LEU A 29 8.52 -8.54 -0.71
CA LEU A 29 9.49 -7.98 0.21
C LEU A 29 10.92 -8.06 -0.32
N LEU A 30 11.26 -9.12 -1.03
CA LEU A 30 12.60 -9.32 -1.60
C LEU A 30 12.73 -8.90 -3.04
N ASP A 31 11.62 -8.90 -3.76
CA ASP A 31 11.65 -8.58 -5.19
C ASP A 31 10.30 -8.03 -5.64
N PHE A 32 10.27 -6.74 -5.88
CA PHE A 32 9.06 -6.09 -6.37
C PHE A 32 9.09 -6.07 -7.90
N LYS A 33 8.21 -6.85 -8.52
CA LYS A 33 7.99 -6.88 -9.98
C LYS A 33 9.29 -7.09 -10.79
N GLY A 34 10.16 -7.94 -10.30
CA GLY A 34 11.39 -8.29 -11.02
C GLY A 34 12.49 -7.25 -10.93
N THR A 35 12.36 -6.25 -10.06
CA THR A 35 13.38 -5.22 -9.90
C THR A 35 14.59 -5.70 -9.11
N GLY A 36 14.47 -6.82 -8.39
CA GLY A 36 15.49 -7.29 -7.46
C GLY A 36 15.55 -6.51 -6.17
N MET A 37 14.58 -5.62 -5.95
CA MET A 37 14.49 -4.78 -4.77
C MET A 37 13.11 -4.91 -4.12
N SER A 38 13.06 -4.78 -2.79
CA SER A 38 11.79 -4.65 -2.09
C SER A 38 11.11 -3.34 -2.49
N VAL A 39 9.78 -3.32 -2.48
CA VAL A 39 9.05 -2.07 -2.65
C VAL A 39 9.47 -1.03 -1.60
N MET A 40 9.93 -1.49 -0.43
CA MET A 40 10.41 -0.61 0.63
C MET A 40 11.74 0.07 0.29
N GLU A 41 12.49 -0.49 -0.66
CA GLU A 41 13.80 0.03 -1.07
C GLU A 41 13.74 0.89 -2.32
N ILE A 42 12.59 0.96 -2.96
CA ILE A 42 12.43 1.66 -4.23
C ILE A 42 12.24 3.15 -3.95
N SER A 43 13.00 3.97 -4.68
CA SER A 43 12.87 5.42 -4.55
C SER A 43 11.45 5.87 -4.94
N HIS A 44 10.91 6.82 -4.19
CA HIS A 44 9.61 7.41 -4.49
C HIS A 44 9.60 8.19 -5.82
N ARG A 45 10.77 8.39 -6.42
CA ARG A 45 10.92 9.04 -7.73
C ARG A 45 11.06 8.04 -8.86
N SER A 46 11.14 6.73 -8.56
CA SER A 46 11.26 5.71 -9.59
C SER A 46 9.93 5.51 -10.31
N LYS A 47 10.01 5.01 -11.54
CA LYS A 47 8.80 4.71 -12.32
C LYS A 47 7.96 3.64 -11.65
N GLU A 48 8.61 2.66 -11.04
CA GLU A 48 7.93 1.56 -10.35
C GLU A 48 7.12 2.07 -9.17
N PHE A 49 7.69 2.96 -8.36
CA PHE A 49 6.98 3.53 -7.24
C PHE A 49 5.92 4.53 -7.69
N GLU A 50 6.20 5.29 -8.73
CA GLU A 50 5.22 6.22 -9.31
C GLU A 50 3.97 5.47 -9.75
N ALA A 51 4.13 4.30 -10.37
CA ALA A 51 3.00 3.46 -10.77
C ALA A 51 2.19 3.00 -9.54
N VAL A 52 2.86 2.66 -8.44
CA VAL A 52 2.18 2.27 -7.19
C VAL A 52 1.31 3.42 -6.68
N ILE A 53 1.87 4.62 -6.61
CA ILE A 53 1.14 5.80 -6.11
C ILE A 53 -0.03 6.16 -7.03
N GLN A 54 0.17 6.13 -8.33
CA GLN A 54 -0.90 6.43 -9.29
C GLN A 54 -2.04 5.43 -9.19
N THR A 55 -1.73 4.15 -9.03
CA THR A 55 -2.75 3.12 -8.85
C THR A 55 -3.50 3.32 -7.55
N ALA A 56 -2.79 3.63 -6.47
CA ALA A 56 -3.42 3.88 -5.17
C ALA A 56 -4.37 5.08 -5.24
N GLU A 57 -3.97 6.15 -5.92
CA GLU A 57 -4.81 7.32 -6.10
C GLU A 57 -6.07 6.99 -6.90
N ALA A 58 -5.92 6.26 -8.00
CA ALA A 58 -7.04 5.85 -8.84
C ALA A 58 -8.01 4.97 -8.06
N ASP A 59 -7.49 4.02 -7.28
CA ASP A 59 -8.30 3.12 -6.48
C ASP A 59 -9.08 3.87 -5.41
N LEU A 60 -8.46 4.85 -4.75
CA LEU A 60 -9.14 5.66 -3.75
C LEU A 60 -10.26 6.50 -4.37
N ARG A 61 -10.02 7.06 -5.55
CA ARG A 61 -11.07 7.81 -6.25
C ARG A 61 -12.27 6.93 -6.56
N GLU A 62 -12.01 5.73 -7.04
CA GLU A 62 -13.07 4.79 -7.39
C GLU A 62 -13.84 4.33 -6.16
N LEU A 63 -13.12 3.92 -5.11
CA LEU A 63 -13.76 3.38 -3.90
C LEU A 63 -14.59 4.42 -3.16
N LEU A 64 -14.12 5.66 -3.10
CA LEU A 64 -14.77 6.72 -2.34
C LEU A 64 -15.62 7.65 -3.20
N GLY A 65 -15.62 7.43 -4.51
CA GLY A 65 -16.40 8.28 -5.43
C GLY A 65 -15.90 9.71 -5.46
N ILE A 66 -14.60 9.94 -5.35
CA ILE A 66 -14.02 11.28 -5.29
C ILE A 66 -14.08 11.92 -6.67
N PRO A 67 -14.71 13.10 -6.82
CA PRO A 67 -14.73 13.80 -8.09
C PRO A 67 -13.34 14.25 -8.54
N ALA A 68 -13.16 14.43 -9.85
CA ALA A 68 -11.87 14.79 -10.42
C ALA A 68 -11.34 16.15 -9.96
N ASN A 69 -12.23 17.04 -9.50
CA ASN A 69 -11.84 18.37 -9.02
C ASN A 69 -11.29 18.37 -7.60
N TYR A 70 -11.33 17.22 -6.90
CA TYR A 70 -10.68 17.08 -5.60
C TYR A 70 -9.34 16.38 -5.77
N LYS A 71 -8.35 16.88 -5.07
CA LYS A 71 -7.00 16.34 -5.12
C LYS A 71 -6.79 15.34 -3.99
N ILE A 72 -6.16 14.22 -4.31
CA ILE A 72 -5.75 13.23 -3.31
C ILE A 72 -4.28 13.46 -3.00
N MET A 73 -3.94 13.59 -1.71
CA MET A 73 -2.58 13.81 -1.27
C MET A 73 -2.19 12.73 -0.27
N PHE A 74 -0.98 12.21 -0.43
CA PHE A 74 -0.40 11.24 0.51
C PHE A 74 0.58 11.99 1.38
N LEU A 75 0.19 12.22 2.62
CA LEU A 75 0.95 13.02 3.56
C LEU A 75 1.46 12.16 4.70
N GLN A 76 2.54 12.62 5.32
CA GLN A 76 3.02 12.02 6.55
C GLN A 76 1.98 12.25 7.65
N GLY A 77 1.71 11.19 8.43
CA GLY A 77 0.71 11.25 9.48
C GLY A 77 1.21 10.68 10.78
N GLY A 78 0.37 10.71 11.76
CA GLY A 78 0.66 10.13 13.08
C GLY A 78 0.90 11.10 14.19
#